data_0539376017a78b421a30d1c86a51a7b1
#
_entry.id   0539376017a78b421a30d1c86a51a7b1
#
_cell.length_a   1.000
_cell.length_b   1.000
_cell.length_c   1.000
_cell.angle_alpha   90.00
_cell.angle_beta   90.00
_cell.angle_gamma   90.00
#
_symmetry.space_group_name_H-M   'P 1'
#
loop_
_entity.id
_entity.type
_entity.pdbx_description
1 polymer ?
#
loop_
_entity_poly.entity_id
_entity_poly.type
_entity_poly.pdbx_seq_one_letter_code
_entity_poly.pdbx_strand_id
1 'polypeptide(L)'
;GGFAMAASPAIVRFVGGAASDALAHSLAMREITLGQNPAFTLPALDFAGTAAGIDARKVIDTGILPVINTGIAHKEAGVGQVGAGITHAPAACFAAAVTALAKTL
;
A
#
# COMPACT_ATOMS: atom_id res chain seq x y z
N GLY A 1 4.59 -4.25 0.53
CA GLY A 1 5.39 -3.02 0.39
C GLY A 1 4.61 -1.81 -0.13
N GLY A 2 3.36 -1.96 -0.56
CA GLY A 2 2.57 -0.85 -1.12
C GLY A 2 2.32 0.30 -0.15
N PHE A 3 2.31 0.03 1.15
CA PHE A 3 2.08 1.05 2.19
C PHE A 3 3.36 1.77 2.61
N ALA A 4 4.50 1.25 2.26
CA ALA A 4 5.82 1.77 2.64
C ALA A 4 6.69 2.12 1.43
N MET A 5 6.09 2.49 0.31
CA MET A 5 6.81 2.83 -0.93
C MET A 5 7.86 3.92 -0.72
N ALA A 6 7.58 4.88 0.16
CA ALA A 6 8.52 5.96 0.49
C ALA A 6 9.78 5.49 1.24
N ALA A 7 9.77 4.29 1.80
CA ALA A 7 10.96 3.71 2.45
C ALA A 7 12.01 3.26 1.43
N SER A 8 11.61 2.99 0.20
CA SER A 8 12.50 2.55 -0.86
C SER A 8 12.11 3.16 -2.21
N PRO A 9 12.50 4.42 -2.45
CA PRO A 9 12.17 5.11 -3.70
C PRO A 9 12.64 4.38 -4.96
N ALA A 10 13.71 3.58 -4.85
CA ALA A 10 14.21 2.78 -5.96
C ALA A 10 13.20 1.75 -6.48
N ILE A 11 12.33 1.23 -5.62
CA ILE A 11 11.29 0.27 -6.02
C ILE A 11 10.30 0.92 -6.98
N VAL A 12 9.98 2.19 -6.79
CA VAL A 12 9.03 2.92 -7.64
C VAL A 12 9.56 3.03 -9.07
N ARG A 13 10.87 3.20 -9.24
CA ARG A 13 11.51 3.20 -10.56
C ARG A 13 11.36 1.85 -11.26
N PHE A 14 11.39 0.76 -10.51
CA PHE A 14 11.19 -0.58 -11.03
C PHE A 14 9.81 -0.77 -11.66
N VAL A 15 8.81 -0.10 -11.12
CA VAL A 15 7.41 -0.14 -11.61
C VAL A 15 7.07 1.04 -12.53
N GLY A 16 8.07 1.80 -12.97
CA GLY A 16 7.90 2.89 -13.93
C GLY A 16 7.51 4.23 -13.33
N GLY A 17 7.58 4.41 -12.02
CA GLY A 17 7.26 5.66 -11.33
C GLY A 17 8.47 6.50 -10.96
N ALA A 18 8.23 7.64 -10.33
CA ALA A 18 9.23 8.55 -9.78
C ALA A 18 9.24 8.50 -8.25
N ALA A 19 10.29 9.05 -7.61
CA ALA A 19 10.39 9.10 -6.15
C ALA A 19 9.22 9.87 -5.50
N SER A 20 8.70 10.90 -6.17
CA SER A 20 7.50 11.63 -5.72
C SER A 20 6.25 10.74 -5.68
N ASP A 21 6.16 9.75 -6.57
CA ASP A 21 5.05 8.79 -6.57
C ASP A 21 5.11 7.88 -5.35
N ALA A 22 6.30 7.49 -4.91
CA ALA A 22 6.49 6.70 -3.69
C ALA A 22 5.94 7.44 -2.47
N LEU A 23 6.25 8.72 -2.36
CA LEU A 23 5.76 9.58 -1.28
C LEU A 23 4.24 9.72 -1.34
N ALA A 24 3.70 9.97 -2.53
CA ALA A 24 2.26 10.10 -2.75
C ALA A 24 1.51 8.81 -2.37
N HIS A 25 2.02 7.64 -2.74
CA HIS A 25 1.42 6.35 -2.37
C HIS A 25 1.42 6.15 -0.84
N SER A 26 2.53 6.42 -0.18
CA SER A 26 2.62 6.29 1.28
C SER A 26 1.68 7.23 2.01
N LEU A 27 1.53 8.46 1.53
CA LEU A 27 0.59 9.44 2.09
C LEU A 27 -0.87 9.02 1.85
N ALA A 28 -1.18 8.52 0.65
CA ALA A 28 -2.52 8.03 0.34
C ALA A 28 -2.94 6.87 1.25
N MET A 29 -2.02 5.97 1.58
CA MET A 29 -2.32 4.83 2.47
C MET A 29 -2.63 5.28 3.91
N ARG A 30 -2.19 6.45 4.33
CA ARG A 30 -2.58 7.02 5.62
C ARG A 30 -4.06 7.42 5.67
N GLU A 31 -4.62 7.79 4.54
CA GLU A 31 -6.04 8.19 4.44
C GLU A 31 -7.01 7.04 4.68
N ILE A 32 -6.58 5.81 4.50
CA ILE A 32 -7.42 4.61 4.60
C ILE A 32 -7.05 3.69 5.76
N THR A 33 -6.16 4.13 6.65
CA THR A 33 -5.69 3.33 7.78
C THR A 33 -6.03 3.99 9.11
N LEU A 34 -6.03 3.18 10.18
CA LEU A 34 -6.34 3.64 11.53
C LEU A 34 -5.10 4.09 12.32
N GLY A 35 -3.92 3.64 11.94
CA GLY A 35 -2.71 3.93 12.69
C GLY A 35 -1.44 3.73 11.90
N GLN A 36 -0.33 3.69 12.62
CA GLN A 36 1.00 3.54 12.07
C GLN A 36 1.77 2.47 12.85
N ASN A 37 2.65 1.76 12.15
CA ASN A 37 3.54 0.79 12.76
C ASN A 37 4.85 1.48 13.17
N PRO A 38 5.14 1.64 14.47
CA PRO A 38 6.32 2.36 14.92
C PRO A 38 7.62 1.59 14.71
N ALA A 39 7.56 0.29 14.43
CA ALA A 39 8.74 -0.52 14.16
C ALA A 39 9.30 -0.29 12.75
N PHE A 40 8.47 0.22 11.82
CA PHE A 40 8.85 0.48 10.43
C PHE A 40 8.59 1.94 10.11
N THR A 41 9.62 2.78 10.22
CA THR A 41 9.51 4.23 10.03
C THR A 41 9.94 4.64 8.64
N LEU A 42 9.41 5.79 8.18
CA LEU A 42 9.67 6.35 6.86
C LEU A 42 10.50 7.61 7.00
N PRO A 43 11.82 7.57 6.71
CA PRO A 43 12.68 8.76 6.85
C PRO A 43 12.19 9.98 6.05
N ALA A 44 11.65 9.77 4.85
CA ALA A 44 11.11 10.84 4.01
C ALA A 44 9.86 11.51 4.60
N LEU A 45 9.24 10.93 5.61
CA LEU A 45 8.07 11.46 6.32
C LEU A 45 8.40 11.72 7.80
N ASP A 46 9.58 12.27 8.06
CA ASP A 46 10.07 12.60 9.40
C ASP A 46 10.05 11.40 10.36
N PHE A 47 10.41 10.23 9.85
CA PHE A 47 10.41 8.98 10.61
C PHE A 47 9.05 8.58 11.18
N ALA A 48 7.97 9.03 10.57
CA ALA A 48 6.64 8.54 10.91
C ALA A 48 6.52 7.05 10.60
N GLY A 49 5.71 6.33 11.36
CA GLY A 49 5.48 4.90 11.15
C GLY A 49 4.76 4.61 9.82
N THR A 50 5.00 3.43 9.27
CA THR A 50 4.26 2.95 8.10
C THR A 50 2.78 2.82 8.42
N ALA A 51 1.91 3.28 7.52
CA ALA A 51 0.47 3.16 7.67
C ALA A 51 0.06 1.70 7.91
N ALA A 52 -0.80 1.46 8.88
CA ALA A 52 -1.21 0.13 9.28
C ALA A 52 -2.69 0.10 9.72
N GLY A 53 -3.33 -1.04 9.46
CA GLY A 53 -4.73 -1.24 9.84
C GLY A 53 -5.71 -0.62 8.86
N ILE A 54 -5.92 -1.24 7.71
CA ILE A 54 -6.90 -0.77 6.71
C ILE A 54 -8.29 -0.72 7.32
N ASP A 55 -8.94 0.42 7.21
CA ASP A 55 -10.35 0.60 7.55
C ASP A 55 -11.18 0.59 6.26
N ALA A 56 -11.99 -0.45 6.08
CA ALA A 56 -12.83 -0.60 4.90
C ALA A 56 -13.80 0.58 4.70
N ARG A 57 -14.26 1.19 5.79
CA ARG A 57 -15.13 2.38 5.73
C ARG A 57 -14.41 3.58 5.14
N LYS A 58 -13.14 3.78 5.50
CA LYS A 58 -12.31 4.85 4.93
C LYS A 58 -12.03 4.62 3.45
N VAL A 59 -11.84 3.37 3.03
CA VAL A 59 -11.69 3.03 1.61
C VAL A 59 -12.92 3.44 0.82
N ILE A 60 -14.10 3.13 1.32
CA ILE A 60 -15.37 3.49 0.67
C ILE A 60 -15.55 5.01 0.64
N ASP A 61 -15.33 5.69 1.76
CA ASP A 61 -15.57 7.13 1.89
C ASP A 61 -14.62 7.96 1.03
N THR A 62 -13.34 7.56 0.95
CA THR A 62 -12.33 8.31 0.20
C THR A 62 -12.22 7.91 -1.26
N GLY A 63 -12.66 6.70 -1.62
CA GLY A 63 -12.43 6.12 -2.94
C GLY A 63 -10.98 5.71 -3.19
N ILE A 64 -10.11 5.81 -2.19
CA ILE A 64 -8.70 5.41 -2.28
C ILE A 64 -8.62 3.90 -2.04
N LEU A 65 -8.05 3.17 -2.99
CA LEU A 65 -7.88 1.72 -2.88
C LEU A 65 -6.47 1.39 -2.36
N PRO A 66 -6.33 0.34 -1.54
CA PRO A 66 -5.02 -0.09 -1.07
C PRO A 66 -4.07 -0.45 -2.21
N VAL A 67 -2.86 0.08 -2.15
CA VAL A 67 -1.80 -0.18 -3.12
C VAL A 67 -1.13 -1.51 -2.81
N ILE A 68 -0.98 -2.34 -3.84
CA ILE A 68 -0.28 -3.62 -3.76
C ILE A 68 0.95 -3.53 -4.67
N ASN A 69 2.12 -3.66 -4.08
CA ASN A 69 3.37 -3.78 -4.83
C ASN A 69 3.56 -5.25 -5.19
N THR A 70 3.69 -5.54 -6.47
CA THR A 70 3.83 -6.90 -6.97
C THR A 70 5.23 -7.14 -7.51
N GLY A 71 5.71 -8.37 -7.37
CA GLY A 71 6.99 -8.78 -7.92
C GLY A 71 6.91 -10.18 -8.50
N ILE A 72 7.69 -10.44 -9.55
CA ILE A 72 7.81 -11.74 -10.19
C ILE A 72 9.21 -12.25 -9.97
N ALA A 73 9.34 -13.34 -9.22
CA ALA A 73 10.61 -14.00 -9.00
C ALA A 73 10.95 -14.94 -10.17
N HIS A 74 12.23 -15.01 -10.52
CA HIS A 74 12.70 -16.00 -11.46
C HIS A 74 12.56 -17.41 -10.86
N LYS A 75 12.29 -18.41 -11.71
CA LYS A 75 12.15 -19.80 -11.28
C LYS A 75 13.40 -20.41 -10.68
N GLU A 76 14.57 -19.88 -11.03
CA GLU A 76 15.85 -20.36 -10.52
C GLU A 76 16.27 -19.57 -9.29
N ALA A 77 16.73 -20.29 -8.25
CA ALA A 77 17.26 -19.67 -7.04
C ALA A 77 18.47 -18.80 -7.34
N GLY A 78 18.58 -17.64 -6.67
CA GLY A 78 19.70 -16.72 -6.79
C GLY A 78 19.58 -15.71 -7.93
N VAL A 79 18.66 -15.88 -8.86
CA VAL A 79 18.45 -14.91 -9.95
C VAL A 79 17.66 -13.70 -9.47
N GLY A 80 16.67 -13.89 -8.57
CA GLY A 80 15.90 -12.82 -7.98
C GLY A 80 14.71 -12.40 -8.80
N GLN A 81 14.35 -11.13 -8.66
CA GLN A 81 13.15 -10.55 -9.27
C GLN A 81 13.40 -10.21 -10.74
N VAL A 82 12.50 -10.67 -11.62
CA VAL A 82 12.55 -10.42 -13.07
C VAL A 82 11.45 -9.52 -13.58
N GLY A 83 10.52 -9.14 -12.72
CA GLY A 83 9.43 -8.22 -13.05
C GLY A 83 8.84 -7.58 -11.81
N ALA A 84 8.20 -6.42 -11.99
CA ALA A 84 7.55 -5.69 -10.92
C ALA A 84 6.37 -4.90 -11.46
N GLY A 85 5.40 -4.62 -10.58
CA GLY A 85 4.23 -3.82 -10.92
C GLY A 85 3.52 -3.30 -9.67
N ILE A 86 2.57 -2.40 -9.91
CA ILE A 86 1.66 -1.91 -8.88
C ILE A 86 0.24 -2.24 -9.31
N THR A 87 -0.56 -2.71 -8.38
CA THR A 87 -2.00 -2.89 -8.56
C THR A 87 -2.74 -2.36 -7.33
N HIS A 88 -4.05 -2.37 -7.37
CA HIS A 88 -4.90 -1.93 -6.27
C HIS A 88 -5.89 -3.03 -5.93
N ALA A 89 -6.18 -3.17 -4.64
CA ALA A 89 -7.22 -4.09 -4.19
C ALA A 89 -8.59 -3.65 -4.75
N PRO A 90 -9.46 -4.60 -5.17
CA PRO A 90 -10.75 -4.26 -5.76
C PRO A 90 -11.69 -3.55 -4.81
N ALA A 91 -12.36 -2.50 -5.26
CA ALA A 91 -13.34 -1.76 -4.47
C ALA A 91 -14.51 -2.63 -3.99
N ALA A 92 -14.91 -3.62 -4.77
CA ALA A 92 -16.02 -4.51 -4.45
C ALA A 92 -15.82 -5.29 -3.14
N CYS A 93 -14.58 -5.66 -2.81
CA CYS A 93 -14.26 -6.37 -1.56
C CYS A 93 -14.60 -5.50 -0.34
N PHE A 94 -14.27 -4.21 -0.40
CA PHE A 94 -14.49 -3.27 0.71
C PHE A 94 -15.98 -2.93 0.86
N ALA A 95 -16.68 -2.74 -0.25
CA ALA A 95 -18.13 -2.54 -0.23
C ALA A 95 -18.86 -3.74 0.38
N ALA A 96 -18.50 -4.95 -0.01
CA ALA A 96 -19.08 -6.17 0.54
C ALA A 96 -18.74 -6.34 2.03
N ALA A 97 -17.53 -6.02 2.44
CA ALA A 97 -17.11 -6.09 3.83
C ALA A 97 -17.89 -5.13 4.72
N VAL A 98 -18.07 -3.88 4.29
CA VAL A 98 -18.83 -2.87 5.04
C VAL A 98 -20.30 -3.27 5.13
N THR A 99 -20.88 -3.76 4.05
CA THR A 99 -22.26 -4.25 4.02
C THR A 99 -22.46 -5.42 5.00
N ALA A 100 -21.55 -6.38 4.99
CA ALA A 100 -21.60 -7.52 5.91
C ALA A 100 -21.43 -7.10 7.36
N LEU A 101 -20.54 -6.17 7.65
CA LEU A 101 -20.34 -5.63 9.00
C LEU A 101 -21.59 -4.92 9.50
N ALA A 102 -22.22 -4.12 8.67
CA ALA A 102 -23.46 -3.41 9.04
C ALA A 102 -24.58 -4.36 9.45
N LYS A 103 -24.66 -5.55 8.87
CA LYS A 103 -25.66 -6.57 9.22
C LYS A 103 -25.42 -7.22 10.58
N THR A 104 -24.22 -7.10 11.13
CA THR A 104 -23.88 -7.70 12.44
C THR A 104 -24.06 -6.72 13.61
N LEU A 105 -24.32 -5.47 13.32
CA LEU A 105 -24.45 -4.40 14.33
C LEU A 105 -25.89 -4.24 14.83
#